data_9924787ab575433bda681909a057e89e
#
_entry.id   9924787ab575433bda681909a057e89e
#
_cell.length_a   1.000
_cell.length_b   1.000
_cell.length_c   1.000
_cell.angle_alpha   90.00
_cell.angle_beta   90.00
_cell.angle_gamma   90.00
#
_symmetry.space_group_name_H-M   'P 1'
#
loop_
_entity.id
_entity.type
_entity.pdbx_description
1 polymer ?
#
loop_
_entity_poly.entity_id
_entity_poly.type
_entity_poly.pdbx_seq_one_letter_code
_entity_poly.pdbx_strand_id
1 'polypeptide(L)'
;MLQLPQEAPAPQTRLVELPGRGMTRIWECTGPPGAPTLMLIHGVTVTAELNWSKVFAPLSRYFRVVAMDLRGHGDGIPVGWRFRLEDCADDMAALAGVLAIDRFVAVGYSMGGMIAQLVWRRHAPIVSGLVLCATARNVLGSPAEKLAALALPSAAAAIRWNPLLQPVSGEILGLTLLGPVGDPATAAWARAQLRRTPLGTALSAVQAVCEFTSHSWINQVDVPAAELARSADPVDRSGLT
;
A
#
# COMPACT_ATOMS: atom_id res chain seq x y z
N MET A 1 19.87 -37.28 1.19
CA MET A 1 20.45 -35.96 0.90
C MET A 1 19.32 -34.95 0.91
N LEU A 2 19.17 -34.16 1.98
CA LEU A 2 18.22 -33.07 2.04
C LEU A 2 18.72 -32.00 1.06
N GLN A 3 18.03 -31.80 -0.07
CA GLN A 3 18.27 -30.66 -0.93
C GLN A 3 18.02 -29.39 -0.11
N LEU A 4 19.04 -28.55 0.03
CA LEU A 4 18.86 -27.20 0.54
C LEU A 4 17.77 -26.51 -0.29
N PRO A 5 16.82 -25.80 0.32
CA PRO A 5 15.80 -25.06 -0.42
C PRO A 5 16.52 -24.13 -1.40
N GLN A 6 16.22 -24.24 -2.69
CA GLN A 6 16.69 -23.27 -3.70
C GLN A 6 16.39 -21.86 -3.19
N GLU A 7 17.38 -20.99 -3.25
CA GLU A 7 17.15 -19.57 -2.94
C GLU A 7 16.03 -19.07 -3.86
N ALA A 8 15.00 -18.52 -3.23
CA ALA A 8 13.88 -17.97 -3.99
C ALA A 8 14.39 -16.81 -4.85
N PRO A 9 14.01 -16.74 -6.13
CA PRO A 9 14.51 -15.72 -7.04
C PRO A 9 14.13 -14.32 -6.55
N ALA A 10 15.05 -13.37 -6.72
CA ALA A 10 14.77 -11.96 -6.48
C ALA A 10 13.60 -11.50 -7.39
N PRO A 11 12.76 -10.57 -6.93
CA PRO A 11 11.66 -10.07 -7.75
C PRO A 11 12.19 -9.39 -9.02
N GLN A 12 11.54 -9.68 -10.15
CA GLN A 12 11.75 -8.92 -11.37
C GLN A 12 11.05 -7.57 -11.23
N THR A 13 11.72 -6.49 -11.64
CA THR A 13 11.15 -5.15 -11.61
C THR A 13 11.08 -4.55 -13.00
N ARG A 14 9.95 -3.92 -13.32
CA ARG A 14 9.73 -3.21 -14.58
C ARG A 14 8.70 -2.10 -14.45
N LEU A 15 8.69 -1.19 -15.41
CA LEU A 15 7.61 -0.24 -15.58
C LEU A 15 6.49 -0.89 -16.41
N VAL A 16 5.26 -0.66 -16.02
CA VAL A 16 4.06 -1.17 -16.67
C VAL A 16 3.10 -0.01 -16.92
N GLU A 17 2.58 0.06 -18.13
CA GLU A 17 1.51 1.00 -18.48
C GLU A 17 0.16 0.42 -18.06
N LEU A 18 -0.60 1.19 -17.30
CA LEU A 18 -2.00 0.92 -17.02
C LEU A 18 -2.84 1.77 -18.00
N PRO A 19 -3.54 1.15 -18.97
CA PRO A 19 -4.24 1.87 -20.04
C PRO A 19 -5.17 2.96 -19.52
N GLY A 20 -4.98 4.18 -20.01
CA GLY A 20 -5.75 5.36 -19.60
C GLY A 20 -5.47 5.86 -18.18
N ARG A 21 -4.49 5.28 -17.48
CA ARG A 21 -4.16 5.62 -16.08
C ARG A 21 -2.73 6.15 -15.93
N GLY A 22 -1.74 5.54 -16.60
CA GLY A 22 -0.33 5.95 -16.59
C GLY A 22 0.63 4.81 -16.32
N MET A 23 1.91 5.16 -16.12
CA MET A 23 2.99 4.20 -15.86
C MET A 23 3.20 4.01 -14.36
N THR A 24 3.47 2.77 -13.95
CA THR A 24 3.88 2.45 -12.59
C THR A 24 4.96 1.38 -12.57
N ARG A 25 5.79 1.38 -11.54
CA ARG A 25 6.78 0.33 -11.30
C ARG A 25 6.14 -0.84 -10.57
N ILE A 26 6.44 -2.04 -11.04
CA ILE A 26 6.03 -3.27 -10.38
C ILE A 26 7.23 -4.13 -10.00
N TRP A 27 7.04 -4.97 -9.02
CA TRP A 27 7.89 -6.09 -8.61
C TRP A 27 7.09 -7.38 -8.73
N GLU A 28 7.66 -8.38 -9.37
CA GLU A 28 6.95 -9.65 -9.62
C GLU A 28 7.86 -10.85 -9.38
N CYS A 29 7.34 -11.82 -8.65
CA CYS A 29 7.88 -13.18 -8.57
C CYS A 29 6.81 -14.15 -9.09
N THR A 30 7.16 -14.97 -10.07
CA THR A 30 6.19 -15.86 -10.76
C THR A 30 5.62 -16.96 -9.87
N GLY A 31 6.35 -17.39 -8.83
CA GLY A 31 5.94 -18.50 -7.98
C GLY A 31 5.92 -19.86 -8.69
N PRO A 32 5.43 -20.91 -8.02
CA PRO A 32 5.22 -22.22 -8.63
C PRO A 32 4.11 -22.20 -9.70
N PRO A 33 4.16 -23.11 -10.69
CA PRO A 33 3.08 -23.23 -11.68
C PRO A 33 1.72 -23.43 -11.01
N GLY A 34 0.72 -22.64 -11.42
CA GLY A 34 -0.64 -22.69 -10.87
C GLY A 34 -0.81 -22.11 -9.47
N ALA A 35 0.23 -21.51 -8.90
CA ALA A 35 0.15 -20.89 -7.59
C ALA A 35 -0.85 -19.71 -7.56
N PRO A 36 -1.59 -19.52 -6.46
CA PRO A 36 -2.44 -18.35 -6.28
C PRO A 36 -1.62 -17.05 -6.32
N THR A 37 -2.24 -15.97 -6.78
CA THR A 37 -1.60 -14.67 -6.86
C THR A 37 -1.87 -13.83 -5.60
N LEU A 38 -0.81 -13.28 -5.02
CA LEU A 38 -0.87 -12.23 -4.01
C LEU A 38 -0.54 -10.88 -4.65
N MET A 39 -1.41 -9.89 -4.49
CA MET A 39 -1.12 -8.51 -4.85
C MET A 39 -0.88 -7.69 -3.58
N LEU A 40 0.35 -7.21 -3.42
CA LEU A 40 0.82 -6.53 -2.22
C LEU A 40 0.67 -5.01 -2.36
N ILE A 41 -0.02 -4.39 -1.41
CA ILE A 41 -0.41 -2.99 -1.42
C ILE A 41 0.25 -2.28 -0.24
N HIS A 42 1.18 -1.37 -0.52
CA HIS A 42 2.01 -0.72 0.50
C HIS A 42 1.28 0.39 1.28
N GLY A 43 1.87 0.78 2.41
CA GLY A 43 1.39 1.85 3.27
C GLY A 43 1.68 3.26 2.74
N VAL A 44 1.24 4.26 3.51
CA VAL A 44 1.49 5.68 3.21
C VAL A 44 2.99 6.00 3.30
N THR A 45 3.49 6.91 2.46
CA THR A 45 4.87 7.42 2.37
C THR A 45 5.95 6.42 1.92
N VAL A 46 5.70 5.14 1.96
CA VAL A 46 6.66 4.10 1.56
C VAL A 46 6.49 3.70 0.09
N THR A 47 7.48 3.00 -0.46
CA THR A 47 7.40 2.35 -1.78
C THR A 47 7.07 0.87 -1.61
N ALA A 48 6.66 0.21 -2.69
CA ALA A 48 6.44 -1.24 -2.68
C ALA A 48 7.70 -1.99 -2.26
N GLU A 49 8.87 -1.56 -2.74
CA GLU A 49 10.16 -2.16 -2.38
C GLU A 49 10.45 -2.00 -0.90
N LEU A 50 10.30 -0.79 -0.33
CA LEU A 50 10.55 -0.56 1.09
C LEU A 50 9.63 -1.40 1.98
N ASN A 51 8.36 -1.48 1.63
CA ASN A 51 7.37 -2.19 2.44
C ASN A 51 7.55 -3.72 2.37
N TRP A 52 7.89 -4.27 1.18
CA TRP A 52 7.72 -5.68 0.89
C TRP A 52 9.01 -6.45 0.60
N SER A 53 10.18 -5.78 0.53
CA SER A 53 11.46 -6.40 0.16
C SER A 53 11.77 -7.70 0.90
N LYS A 54 11.45 -7.78 2.19
CA LYS A 54 11.74 -8.94 3.04
C LYS A 54 10.79 -10.12 2.84
N VAL A 55 9.63 -9.91 2.20
CA VAL A 55 8.60 -10.96 2.07
C VAL A 55 8.48 -11.53 0.67
N PHE A 56 9.07 -10.91 -0.35
CA PHE A 56 9.03 -11.44 -1.72
C PHE A 56 9.58 -12.87 -1.79
N ALA A 57 10.79 -13.10 -1.32
CA ALA A 57 11.45 -14.42 -1.39
C ALA A 57 10.69 -15.51 -0.62
N PRO A 58 10.29 -15.33 0.66
CA PRO A 58 9.54 -16.37 1.36
C PRO A 58 8.15 -16.62 0.74
N LEU A 59 7.43 -15.59 0.29
CA LEU A 59 6.11 -15.76 -0.30
C LEU A 59 6.17 -16.41 -1.70
N SER A 60 7.19 -16.09 -2.50
CA SER A 60 7.32 -16.63 -3.86
C SER A 60 7.55 -18.14 -3.93
N ARG A 61 7.84 -18.79 -2.79
CA ARG A 61 7.89 -20.25 -2.70
C ARG A 61 6.52 -20.92 -2.86
N TYR A 62 5.44 -20.16 -2.61
CA TYR A 62 4.08 -20.69 -2.58
C TYR A 62 3.11 -19.93 -3.47
N PHE A 63 3.44 -18.68 -3.84
CA PHE A 63 2.54 -17.76 -4.52
C PHE A 63 3.22 -17.05 -5.68
N ARG A 64 2.45 -16.70 -6.71
CA ARG A 64 2.81 -15.58 -7.56
C ARG A 64 2.65 -14.31 -6.75
N VAL A 65 3.70 -13.49 -6.65
CA VAL A 65 3.69 -12.28 -5.82
C VAL A 65 3.89 -11.07 -6.72
N VAL A 66 2.96 -10.12 -6.64
CA VAL A 66 3.01 -8.86 -7.40
C VAL A 66 2.86 -7.71 -6.43
N ALA A 67 3.70 -6.69 -6.55
CA ALA A 67 3.54 -5.42 -5.86
C ALA A 67 3.72 -4.29 -6.86
N MET A 68 3.09 -3.14 -6.62
CA MET A 68 3.33 -1.93 -7.41
C MET A 68 3.53 -0.72 -6.51
N ASP A 69 4.27 0.28 -6.99
CA ASP A 69 4.26 1.60 -6.39
C ASP A 69 2.88 2.23 -6.64
N LEU A 70 2.21 2.59 -5.55
CA LEU A 70 0.92 3.27 -5.63
C LEU A 70 1.11 4.68 -6.21
N ARG A 71 0.05 5.23 -6.80
CA ARG A 71 0.09 6.58 -7.34
C ARG A 71 0.68 7.59 -6.34
N GLY A 72 1.55 8.46 -6.85
CA GLY A 72 2.24 9.46 -6.06
C GLY A 72 3.33 8.97 -5.11
N HIS A 73 3.62 7.68 -5.09
CA HIS A 73 4.69 7.07 -4.31
C HIS A 73 5.70 6.41 -5.24
N GLY A 74 6.99 6.52 -4.93
CA GLY A 74 8.04 5.90 -5.72
C GLY A 74 8.00 6.28 -7.22
N ASP A 75 7.98 5.27 -8.09
CA ASP A 75 7.76 5.40 -9.54
C ASP A 75 6.31 5.06 -9.94
N GLY A 76 5.37 5.29 -9.04
CA GLY A 76 3.95 5.11 -9.30
C GLY A 76 3.37 6.25 -10.16
N ILE A 77 2.14 6.04 -10.62
CA ILE A 77 1.40 7.01 -11.42
C ILE A 77 1.40 8.37 -10.72
N PRO A 78 1.74 9.47 -11.40
CA PRO A 78 1.67 10.80 -10.80
C PRO A 78 0.27 11.13 -10.27
N VAL A 79 0.20 11.74 -9.08
CA VAL A 79 -1.06 12.23 -8.53
C VAL A 79 -1.41 13.55 -9.18
N GLY A 80 -2.64 13.64 -9.68
CA GLY A 80 -3.18 14.89 -10.20
C GLY A 80 -3.55 15.87 -9.08
N TRP A 81 -4.79 16.33 -9.10
CA TRP A 81 -5.31 17.35 -8.18
C TRP A 81 -5.46 16.82 -6.73
N ARG A 82 -5.93 15.57 -6.54
CA ARG A 82 -6.22 14.96 -5.24
C ARG A 82 -5.78 13.51 -5.20
N PHE A 83 -5.21 13.07 -4.09
CA PHE A 83 -4.98 11.66 -3.82
C PHE A 83 -6.28 11.00 -3.33
N ARG A 84 -6.64 9.85 -3.91
CA ARG A 84 -7.82 9.09 -3.54
C ARG A 84 -7.48 7.61 -3.41
N LEU A 85 -7.95 6.98 -2.35
CA LEU A 85 -7.75 5.54 -2.14
C LEU A 85 -8.49 4.70 -3.19
N GLU A 86 -9.65 5.20 -3.67
CA GLU A 86 -10.42 4.55 -4.73
C GLU A 86 -9.65 4.47 -6.04
N ASP A 87 -8.91 5.53 -6.38
CA ASP A 87 -8.08 5.53 -7.59
C ASP A 87 -6.96 4.50 -7.49
N CYS A 88 -6.39 4.31 -6.29
CA CYS A 88 -5.40 3.26 -6.04
C CYS A 88 -6.03 1.86 -6.18
N ALA A 89 -7.26 1.66 -5.71
CA ALA A 89 -7.98 0.40 -5.86
C ALA A 89 -8.26 0.08 -7.34
N ASP A 90 -8.65 1.08 -8.11
CA ASP A 90 -8.86 0.94 -9.56
C ASP A 90 -7.55 0.68 -10.32
N ASP A 91 -6.42 1.26 -9.87
CA ASP A 91 -5.09 0.96 -10.42
C ASP A 91 -4.70 -0.50 -10.19
N MET A 92 -4.99 -1.04 -9.00
CA MET A 92 -4.75 -2.47 -8.70
C MET A 92 -5.57 -3.38 -9.61
N ALA A 93 -6.84 -3.05 -9.85
CA ALA A 93 -7.69 -3.81 -10.78
C ALA A 93 -7.18 -3.71 -12.23
N ALA A 94 -6.76 -2.52 -12.66
CA ALA A 94 -6.17 -2.33 -13.98
C ALA A 94 -4.87 -3.12 -14.14
N LEU A 95 -4.01 -3.14 -13.11
CA LEU A 95 -2.79 -3.95 -13.12
C LEU A 95 -3.10 -5.45 -13.24
N ALA A 96 -4.11 -5.94 -12.51
CA ALA A 96 -4.54 -7.34 -12.62
C ALA A 96 -4.93 -7.67 -14.07
N GLY A 97 -5.69 -6.80 -14.74
CA GLY A 97 -6.04 -6.96 -16.16
C GLY A 97 -4.82 -6.98 -17.08
N VAL A 98 -3.86 -6.05 -16.92
CA VAL A 98 -2.63 -6.00 -17.73
C VAL A 98 -1.76 -7.24 -17.54
N LEU A 99 -1.74 -7.81 -16.34
CA LEU A 99 -0.95 -9.00 -16.03
C LEU A 99 -1.71 -10.33 -16.26
N ALA A 100 -2.91 -10.28 -16.86
CA ALA A 100 -3.80 -11.42 -17.04
C ALA A 100 -4.01 -12.22 -15.74
N ILE A 101 -4.28 -11.51 -14.64
CA ILE A 101 -4.59 -12.08 -13.34
C ILE A 101 -6.11 -12.08 -13.19
N ASP A 102 -6.73 -13.26 -13.31
CA ASP A 102 -8.17 -13.40 -13.19
C ASP A 102 -8.66 -13.14 -11.77
N ARG A 103 -7.94 -13.67 -10.77
CA ARG A 103 -8.26 -13.49 -9.35
C ARG A 103 -7.00 -13.43 -8.50
N PHE A 104 -7.04 -12.67 -7.42
CA PHE A 104 -5.91 -12.53 -6.50
C PHE A 104 -6.37 -12.31 -5.05
N VAL A 105 -5.48 -12.60 -4.12
CA VAL A 105 -5.60 -12.19 -2.73
C VAL A 105 -4.99 -10.79 -2.60
N ALA A 106 -5.78 -9.81 -2.15
CA ALA A 106 -5.28 -8.47 -1.88
C ALA A 106 -4.67 -8.42 -0.47
N VAL A 107 -3.36 -8.16 -0.42
CA VAL A 107 -2.58 -8.08 0.82
C VAL A 107 -2.20 -6.63 1.06
N GLY A 108 -2.79 -5.99 2.06
CA GLY A 108 -2.58 -4.55 2.30
C GLY A 108 -1.99 -4.25 3.66
N TYR A 109 -0.99 -3.36 3.71
CA TYR A 109 -0.38 -2.86 4.94
C TYR A 109 -0.81 -1.42 5.21
N SER A 110 -1.32 -1.13 6.42
CA SER A 110 -1.75 0.22 6.84
C SER A 110 -2.72 0.83 5.82
N MET A 111 -2.40 1.96 5.18
CA MET A 111 -3.18 2.53 4.06
C MET A 111 -3.49 1.49 2.97
N GLY A 112 -2.54 0.61 2.66
CA GLY A 112 -2.73 -0.46 1.69
C GLY A 112 -3.85 -1.44 2.07
N GLY A 113 -4.10 -1.64 3.36
CA GLY A 113 -5.22 -2.45 3.83
C GLY A 113 -6.58 -1.79 3.59
N MET A 114 -6.66 -0.46 3.67
CA MET A 114 -7.86 0.29 3.29
C MET A 114 -8.10 0.19 1.78
N ILE A 115 -7.03 0.28 1.00
CA ILE A 115 -7.10 0.08 -0.46
C ILE A 115 -7.52 -1.34 -0.80
N ALA A 116 -7.01 -2.38 -0.09
CA ALA A 116 -7.44 -3.77 -0.29
C ALA A 116 -8.94 -3.95 -0.03
N GLN A 117 -9.49 -3.32 1.02
CA GLN A 117 -10.92 -3.30 1.28
C GLN A 117 -11.69 -2.64 0.12
N LEU A 118 -11.19 -1.52 -0.43
CA LEU A 118 -11.80 -0.84 -1.59
C LEU A 118 -11.65 -1.66 -2.87
N VAL A 119 -10.56 -2.40 -3.08
CA VAL A 119 -10.44 -3.33 -4.21
C VAL A 119 -11.56 -4.36 -4.17
N TRP A 120 -11.80 -4.98 -3.01
CA TRP A 120 -12.94 -5.88 -2.88
C TRP A 120 -14.27 -5.16 -3.11
N ARG A 121 -14.49 -4.00 -2.49
CA ARG A 121 -15.76 -3.26 -2.60
C ARG A 121 -16.11 -2.87 -4.03
N ARG A 122 -15.13 -2.56 -4.86
CA ARG A 122 -15.31 -2.02 -6.23
C ARG A 122 -15.14 -3.10 -7.31
N HIS A 123 -14.34 -4.13 -7.02
CA HIS A 123 -13.89 -5.14 -7.97
C HIS A 123 -13.99 -6.56 -7.40
N ALA A 124 -15.04 -6.87 -6.62
CA ALA A 124 -15.21 -8.15 -5.93
C ALA A 124 -14.95 -9.40 -6.79
N PRO A 125 -15.39 -9.47 -8.07
CA PRO A 125 -15.19 -10.66 -8.90
C PRO A 125 -13.73 -11.10 -9.07
N ILE A 126 -12.76 -10.17 -9.01
CA ILE A 126 -11.33 -10.47 -9.17
C ILE A 126 -10.62 -10.69 -7.83
N VAL A 127 -11.32 -10.55 -6.69
CA VAL A 127 -10.73 -10.76 -5.36
C VAL A 127 -11.07 -12.15 -4.85
N SER A 128 -10.06 -12.93 -4.49
CA SER A 128 -10.21 -14.26 -3.92
C SER A 128 -10.02 -14.31 -2.40
N GLY A 129 -9.52 -13.23 -1.80
CA GLY A 129 -9.30 -13.09 -0.36
C GLY A 129 -8.67 -11.76 0.01
N LEU A 130 -8.71 -11.44 1.30
CA LEU A 130 -8.11 -10.24 1.88
C LEU A 130 -7.11 -10.62 2.97
N VAL A 131 -5.93 -9.98 2.98
CA VAL A 131 -5.01 -10.02 4.13
C VAL A 131 -4.74 -8.58 4.55
N LEU A 132 -5.21 -8.24 5.75
CA LEU A 132 -5.20 -6.89 6.29
C LEU A 132 -4.13 -6.78 7.37
N CYS A 133 -3.02 -6.08 7.08
CA CYS A 133 -1.87 -5.96 7.97
C CYS A 133 -1.85 -4.57 8.60
N ALA A 134 -1.91 -4.48 9.94
CA ALA A 134 -1.81 -3.23 10.70
C ALA A 134 -2.67 -2.11 10.09
N THR A 135 -3.92 -2.40 9.79
CA THR A 135 -4.90 -1.50 9.19
C THR A 135 -6.18 -1.40 10.02
N ALA A 136 -7.09 -0.54 9.62
CA ALA A 136 -8.34 -0.34 10.33
C ALA A 136 -9.49 -0.05 9.38
N ARG A 137 -10.72 -0.17 9.87
CA ARG A 137 -11.94 0.25 9.17
C ARG A 137 -12.17 1.76 9.20
N ASN A 138 -11.50 2.47 10.10
CA ASN A 138 -11.40 3.92 10.22
C ASN A 138 -10.22 4.26 11.13
N VAL A 139 -9.64 5.45 10.98
CA VAL A 139 -8.48 5.88 11.79
C VAL A 139 -8.86 6.92 12.83
N LEU A 140 -9.79 7.83 12.50
CA LEU A 140 -10.15 8.92 13.38
C LEU A 140 -11.25 8.52 14.36
N GLY A 141 -10.87 8.26 15.61
CA GLY A 141 -11.80 7.92 16.69
C GLY A 141 -12.35 9.13 17.43
N SER A 142 -11.54 10.16 17.66
CA SER A 142 -11.88 11.31 18.48
C SER A 142 -12.26 12.57 17.69
N PRO A 143 -13.08 13.47 18.25
CA PRO A 143 -13.38 14.77 17.63
C PRO A 143 -12.13 15.65 17.43
N ALA A 144 -11.15 15.56 18.33
CA ALA A 144 -9.90 16.32 18.24
C ALA A 144 -9.05 15.86 17.03
N GLU A 145 -8.95 14.55 16.79
CA GLU A 145 -8.27 14.00 15.61
C GLU A 145 -8.94 14.43 14.32
N LYS A 146 -10.28 14.40 14.29
CA LYS A 146 -11.07 14.88 13.14
C LYS A 146 -10.82 16.36 12.86
N LEU A 147 -10.76 17.18 13.90
CA LEU A 147 -10.47 18.61 13.76
C LEU A 147 -9.05 18.86 13.25
N ALA A 148 -8.06 18.14 13.79
CA ALA A 148 -6.67 18.24 13.32
C ALA A 148 -6.54 17.81 11.84
N ALA A 149 -7.26 16.77 11.42
CA ALA A 149 -7.27 16.33 10.04
C ALA A 149 -7.84 17.37 9.06
N LEU A 150 -8.69 18.29 9.49
CA LEU A 150 -9.22 19.38 8.65
C LEU A 150 -8.13 20.36 8.16
N ALA A 151 -6.99 20.44 8.83
CA ALA A 151 -5.87 21.27 8.39
C ALA A 151 -5.02 20.64 7.27
N LEU A 152 -5.10 19.34 7.10
CA LEU A 152 -4.28 18.59 6.12
C LEU A 152 -4.48 19.04 4.68
N PRO A 153 -5.72 19.29 4.18
CA PRO A 153 -5.93 19.75 2.81
C PRO A 153 -5.24 21.06 2.51
N SER A 154 -5.36 22.03 3.44
CA SER A 154 -4.75 23.35 3.28
C SER A 154 -3.22 23.28 3.33
N ALA A 155 -2.65 22.45 4.22
CA ALA A 155 -1.21 22.24 4.29
C ALA A 155 -0.69 21.55 3.01
N ALA A 156 -1.35 20.52 2.54
CA ALA A 156 -0.99 19.82 1.31
C ALA A 156 -1.06 20.75 0.09
N ALA A 157 -2.10 21.58 0.00
CA ALA A 157 -2.25 22.57 -1.07
C ALA A 157 -1.15 23.63 -1.01
N ALA A 158 -0.87 24.19 0.17
CA ALA A 158 0.16 25.20 0.36
C ALA A 158 1.55 24.70 -0.07
N ILE A 159 1.89 23.45 0.26
CA ILE A 159 3.16 22.81 -0.15
C ILE A 159 3.19 22.59 -1.66
N ARG A 160 2.11 22.08 -2.23
CA ARG A 160 2.02 21.78 -3.67
C ARG A 160 2.17 23.04 -4.54
N TRP A 161 1.58 24.15 -4.11
CA TRP A 161 1.60 25.40 -4.85
C TRP A 161 2.81 26.31 -4.56
N ASN A 162 3.64 25.96 -3.55
CA ASN A 162 4.85 26.69 -3.25
C ASN A 162 6.06 26.03 -3.91
N PRO A 163 6.67 26.65 -4.95
CA PRO A 163 7.82 26.07 -5.65
C PRO A 163 9.02 25.75 -4.75
N LEU A 164 9.18 26.51 -3.64
CA LEU A 164 10.26 26.31 -2.67
C LEU A 164 10.05 25.07 -1.80
N LEU A 165 8.81 24.60 -1.67
CA LEU A 165 8.46 23.43 -0.86
C LEU A 165 8.24 22.16 -1.69
N GLN A 166 8.11 22.28 -3.01
CA GLN A 166 7.93 21.12 -3.91
C GLN A 166 9.05 20.06 -3.79
N PRO A 167 10.35 20.43 -3.65
CA PRO A 167 11.40 19.44 -3.50
C PRO A 167 11.43 18.79 -2.11
N VAL A 168 10.61 19.25 -1.15
CA VAL A 168 10.55 18.63 0.17
C VAL A 168 9.87 17.27 0.06
N SER A 169 10.59 16.26 0.48
CA SER A 169 10.09 14.88 0.46
C SER A 169 9.28 14.54 1.71
N GLY A 170 8.50 13.47 1.61
CA GLY A 170 7.80 12.87 2.73
C GLY A 170 8.70 12.12 3.73
N GLU A 171 10.04 12.26 3.62
CA GLU A 171 11.02 11.52 4.43
C GLU A 171 10.78 11.68 5.94
N ILE A 172 10.61 12.92 6.41
CA ILE A 172 10.40 13.19 7.84
C ILE A 172 9.13 12.49 8.34
N LEU A 173 8.03 12.61 7.59
CA LEU A 173 6.77 11.94 7.93
C LEU A 173 6.93 10.42 7.91
N GLY A 174 7.62 9.89 6.90
CA GLY A 174 7.88 8.45 6.79
C GLY A 174 8.73 7.91 7.93
N LEU A 175 9.79 8.62 8.32
CA LEU A 175 10.63 8.23 9.46
C LEU A 175 9.86 8.25 10.79
N THR A 176 8.96 9.22 10.97
CA THR A 176 8.09 9.28 12.15
C THR A 176 7.16 8.07 12.22
N LEU A 177 6.63 7.61 11.07
CA LEU A 177 5.72 6.48 11.00
C LEU A 177 6.44 5.11 11.13
N LEU A 178 7.66 5.00 10.58
CA LEU A 178 8.43 3.75 10.60
C LEU A 178 9.15 3.50 11.93
N GLY A 179 9.46 4.57 12.67
CA GLY A 179 10.30 4.49 13.85
C GLY A 179 11.78 4.22 13.53
N PRO A 180 12.58 3.81 14.53
CA PRO A 180 14.00 3.54 14.34
C PRO A 180 14.22 2.38 13.39
N VAL A 181 15.02 2.63 12.34
CA VAL A 181 15.41 1.63 11.34
C VAL A 181 16.79 1.10 11.73
N GLY A 182 16.95 -0.21 11.73
CA GLY A 182 18.09 -1.02 12.14
C GLY A 182 19.51 -0.46 11.89
N ASP A 183 20.31 -1.17 11.09
CA ASP A 183 21.69 -0.74 10.80
C ASP A 183 21.76 0.49 9.88
N PRO A 184 22.90 1.21 9.85
CA PRO A 184 23.04 2.45 9.09
C PRO A 184 22.80 2.32 7.58
N ALA A 185 23.16 1.19 6.96
CA ALA A 185 22.98 0.98 5.52
C ALA A 185 21.49 0.81 5.18
N THR A 186 20.78 0.00 5.96
CA THR A 186 19.32 -0.17 5.85
C THR A 186 18.61 1.17 6.10
N ALA A 187 19.07 1.97 7.07
CA ALA A 187 18.50 3.28 7.34
C ALA A 187 18.71 4.26 6.17
N ALA A 188 19.91 4.28 5.57
CA ALA A 188 20.20 5.12 4.40
C ALA A 188 19.34 4.72 3.20
N TRP A 189 19.20 3.43 2.92
CA TRP A 189 18.33 2.92 1.86
C TRP A 189 16.85 3.28 2.11
N ALA A 190 16.35 3.07 3.33
CA ALA A 190 14.97 3.42 3.68
C ALA A 190 14.69 4.91 3.46
N ARG A 191 15.61 5.80 3.88
CA ARG A 191 15.50 7.23 3.63
C ARG A 191 15.46 7.57 2.14
N ALA A 192 16.32 6.91 1.33
CA ALA A 192 16.30 7.10 -0.11
C ALA A 192 14.94 6.72 -0.73
N GLN A 193 14.31 5.64 -0.26
CA GLN A 193 12.96 5.25 -0.70
C GLN A 193 11.89 6.27 -0.26
N LEU A 194 11.94 6.74 0.99
CA LEU A 194 10.98 7.73 1.51
C LEU A 194 11.06 9.08 0.77
N ARG A 195 12.25 9.48 0.32
CA ARG A 195 12.44 10.71 -0.48
C ARG A 195 11.73 10.68 -1.83
N ARG A 196 11.35 9.51 -2.31
CA ARG A 196 10.65 9.33 -3.59
C ARG A 196 9.16 9.67 -3.51
N THR A 197 8.64 10.00 -2.32
CA THR A 197 7.26 10.48 -2.13
C THR A 197 7.29 11.96 -1.81
N PRO A 198 6.73 12.84 -2.67
CA PRO A 198 6.64 14.27 -2.40
C PRO A 198 5.80 14.53 -1.14
N LEU A 199 6.21 15.51 -0.32
CA LEU A 199 5.52 15.81 0.94
C LEU A 199 4.03 16.16 0.73
N GLY A 200 3.71 16.95 -0.30
CA GLY A 200 2.33 17.30 -0.63
C GLY A 200 1.47 16.07 -0.95
N THR A 201 2.04 15.05 -1.60
CA THR A 201 1.37 13.77 -1.86
C THR A 201 1.22 12.98 -0.56
N ALA A 202 2.27 12.91 0.26
CA ALA A 202 2.23 12.23 1.55
C ALA A 202 1.12 12.78 2.46
N LEU A 203 0.99 14.11 2.56
CA LEU A 203 -0.08 14.75 3.33
C LEU A 203 -1.48 14.50 2.74
N SER A 204 -1.61 14.54 1.41
CA SER A 204 -2.88 14.22 0.75
C SER A 204 -3.28 12.75 0.95
N ALA A 205 -2.31 11.84 1.00
CA ALA A 205 -2.55 10.44 1.27
C ALA A 205 -2.95 10.20 2.73
N VAL A 206 -2.29 10.89 3.68
CA VAL A 206 -2.70 10.88 5.10
C VAL A 206 -4.13 11.42 5.26
N GLN A 207 -4.48 12.50 4.55
CA GLN A 207 -5.85 13.00 4.55
C GLN A 207 -6.84 11.93 4.08
N ALA A 208 -6.57 11.27 2.95
CA ALA A 208 -7.44 10.22 2.42
C ALA A 208 -7.58 9.04 3.39
N VAL A 209 -6.51 8.68 4.12
CA VAL A 209 -6.54 7.69 5.21
C VAL A 209 -7.45 8.15 6.36
N CYS A 210 -7.36 9.42 6.75
CA CYS A 210 -8.21 9.99 7.80
C CYS A 210 -9.69 10.06 7.41
N GLU A 211 -9.99 10.27 6.13
CA GLU A 211 -11.36 10.32 5.60
C GLU A 211 -11.96 8.93 5.37
N PHE A 212 -11.12 7.88 5.34
CA PHE A 212 -11.58 6.53 5.04
C PHE A 212 -12.47 5.96 6.13
N THR A 213 -13.54 5.29 5.71
CA THR A 213 -14.35 4.42 6.56
C THR A 213 -14.97 3.29 5.76
N SER A 214 -14.86 2.09 6.28
CA SER A 214 -15.55 0.90 5.76
C SER A 214 -16.63 0.37 6.73
N HIS A 215 -16.84 1.07 7.84
CA HIS A 215 -17.71 0.63 8.93
C HIS A 215 -19.09 0.16 8.49
N SER A 216 -19.70 0.82 7.51
CA SER A 216 -21.05 0.51 7.05
C SER A 216 -21.15 -0.69 6.11
N TRP A 217 -20.02 -1.22 5.62
CA TRP A 217 -20.03 -2.26 4.60
C TRP A 217 -18.98 -3.36 4.76
N ILE A 218 -18.03 -3.24 5.69
CA ILE A 218 -16.95 -4.23 5.85
C ILE A 218 -17.49 -5.62 6.22
N ASN A 219 -18.61 -5.69 6.92
CA ASN A 219 -19.32 -6.93 7.27
C ASN A 219 -19.97 -7.64 6.08
N GLN A 220 -19.97 -7.01 4.89
CA GLN A 220 -20.47 -7.61 3.65
C GLN A 220 -19.37 -8.38 2.89
N VAL A 221 -18.14 -8.37 3.40
CA VAL A 221 -17.03 -9.12 2.79
C VAL A 221 -17.35 -10.61 2.80
N ASP A 222 -17.45 -11.19 1.60
CA ASP A 222 -17.86 -12.56 1.32
C ASP A 222 -16.71 -13.48 0.86
N VAL A 223 -15.48 -13.00 0.99
CA VAL A 223 -14.25 -13.76 0.71
C VAL A 223 -13.48 -14.04 1.99
N PRO A 224 -12.63 -15.09 2.03
CA PRO A 224 -11.74 -15.33 3.17
C PRO A 224 -10.92 -14.09 3.50
N ALA A 225 -10.91 -13.69 4.77
CA ALA A 225 -10.18 -12.54 5.26
C ALA A 225 -9.32 -12.92 6.46
N ALA A 226 -8.07 -12.42 6.48
CA ALA A 226 -7.15 -12.56 7.61
C ALA A 226 -6.66 -11.18 8.05
N GLU A 227 -6.55 -10.99 9.37
CA GLU A 227 -5.99 -9.78 9.96
C GLU A 227 -4.69 -10.10 10.68
N LEU A 228 -3.67 -9.25 10.42
CA LEU A 228 -2.37 -9.32 11.07
C LEU A 228 -2.13 -8.00 11.82
N ALA A 229 -2.35 -8.03 13.14
CA ALA A 229 -2.08 -6.92 14.03
C ALA A 229 -0.85 -7.16 14.90
N ARG A 230 -0.13 -6.11 15.29
CA ARG A 230 0.92 -6.23 16.32
C ARG A 230 0.24 -6.42 17.67
N SER A 231 0.81 -7.27 18.53
CA SER A 231 0.29 -7.53 19.88
C SER A 231 0.28 -6.30 20.79
N ALA A 232 0.92 -5.18 20.38
CA ALA A 232 0.98 -3.91 21.09
C ALA A 232 0.19 -2.79 20.39
N ASP A 233 -0.45 -3.05 19.25
CA ASP A 233 -1.30 -2.04 18.61
C ASP A 233 -2.59 -1.88 19.42
N PRO A 234 -2.96 -0.65 19.84
CA PRO A 234 -4.22 -0.39 20.51
C PRO A 234 -5.41 -0.45 19.55
N VAL A 235 -5.31 -1.24 18.48
CA VAL A 235 -6.42 -1.44 17.56
C VAL A 235 -7.54 -2.15 18.29
N ASP A 236 -8.64 -1.47 18.40
CA ASP A 236 -9.87 -1.96 19.03
C ASP A 236 -10.25 -3.35 18.47
N ARG A 237 -10.08 -4.39 19.28
CA ARG A 237 -10.42 -5.77 18.97
C ARG A 237 -11.95 -6.01 18.91
N SER A 238 -12.77 -4.97 19.08
CA SER A 238 -14.24 -5.08 19.21
C SER A 238 -15.00 -5.15 17.89
N GLY A 239 -14.35 -5.39 16.75
CA GLY A 239 -14.96 -5.13 15.46
C GLY A 239 -15.03 -6.22 14.39
N LEU A 240 -14.57 -7.45 14.66
CA LEU A 240 -14.62 -8.56 13.70
C LEU A 240 -15.14 -9.88 14.31
N THR A 241 -16.06 -9.81 15.28
CA THR A 241 -16.87 -10.97 15.68
C THR A 241 -18.30 -10.77 15.25
#